data_668266205aec3da51fa6c9e14666d2ca
#
_entry.id   668266205aec3da51fa6c9e14666d2ca
#
_cell.length_a   1.000
_cell.length_b   1.000
_cell.length_c   1.000
_cell.angle_alpha   90.00
_cell.angle_beta   90.00
_cell.angle_gamma   90.00
#
_symmetry.space_group_name_H-M   'P 1'
#
loop_
_entity.id
_entity.type
_entity.pdbx_description
1 polymer ?
#
loop_
_entity_poly.entity_id
_entity_poly.type
_entity_poly.pdbx_seq_one_letter_code
_entity_poly.pdbx_strand_id
1 'polypeptide(L)'
;MREVVVSGRRLPLQPALVRRVVERVLEGERRTGLISVTFLGREAMRRMNAEHKGRHVPTDVLAFAMGDGAGHVVGDVYICPWVAEREARNHGVPLRQELIRLLVHGTLHALGRTHPEGPDRTRSPMWRRQERYVGALA
;
A
#
# COMPACT_ATOMS: atom_id res chain seq x y z
N MET A 1 -5.52 17.93 -7.61
CA MET A 1 -4.11 17.55 -7.83
C MET A 1 -3.81 16.23 -7.14
N ARG A 2 -3.10 15.36 -7.82
CA ARG A 2 -2.71 14.05 -7.29
C ARG A 2 -1.20 13.93 -7.40
N GLU A 3 -0.53 13.93 -6.26
CA GLU A 3 0.92 13.84 -6.21
C GLU A 3 1.34 12.53 -5.54
N VAL A 4 2.36 11.89 -6.10
CA VAL A 4 2.92 10.66 -5.55
C VAL A 4 4.42 10.80 -5.48
N VAL A 5 4.97 10.66 -4.28
CA VAL A 5 6.41 10.69 -4.04
C VAL A 5 6.86 9.26 -3.75
N VAL A 6 7.88 8.81 -4.48
CA VAL A 6 8.39 7.45 -4.35
C VAL A 6 9.81 7.50 -3.79
N SER A 7 10.06 6.75 -2.74
CA SER A 7 11.36 6.74 -2.04
C SER A 7 11.81 5.33 -1.70
N GLY A 8 13.10 5.16 -1.49
CA GLY A 8 13.69 3.89 -1.08
C GLY A 8 15.09 3.73 -1.65
N ARG A 9 15.92 2.92 -0.98
CA ARG A 9 17.28 2.63 -1.45
C ARG A 9 17.29 1.76 -2.70
N ARG A 10 16.36 0.80 -2.75
CA ARG A 10 16.15 -0.07 -3.89
C ARG A 10 14.68 -0.06 -4.21
N LEU A 11 14.34 0.23 -5.45
CA LEU A 11 12.97 0.27 -5.89
C LEU A 11 12.64 -1.03 -6.61
N PRO A 12 11.70 -1.82 -6.10
CA PRO A 12 11.33 -3.10 -6.74
C PRO A 12 10.47 -2.91 -7.98
N LEU A 13 9.95 -1.69 -8.19
CA LEU A 13 9.14 -1.30 -9.33
C LEU A 13 9.64 0.03 -9.86
N GLN A 14 9.44 0.29 -11.14
CA GLN A 14 9.72 1.59 -11.73
C GLN A 14 8.89 2.67 -11.05
N PRO A 15 9.48 3.83 -10.71
CA PRO A 15 8.70 4.92 -10.07
C PRO A 15 7.47 5.34 -10.87
N ALA A 16 7.56 5.33 -12.19
CA ALA A 16 6.42 5.66 -13.03
C ALA A 16 5.25 4.70 -12.85
N LEU A 17 5.55 3.41 -12.65
CA LEU A 17 4.52 2.42 -12.38
C LEU A 17 3.88 2.64 -11.01
N VAL A 18 4.70 2.89 -9.98
CA VAL A 18 4.21 3.17 -8.63
C VAL A 18 3.25 4.37 -8.68
N ARG A 19 3.68 5.45 -9.32
CA ARG A 19 2.83 6.64 -9.46
C ARG A 19 1.53 6.33 -10.18
N ARG A 20 1.58 5.59 -11.28
CA ARG A 20 0.39 5.23 -12.05
C ARG A 20 -0.61 4.42 -11.22
N VAL A 21 -0.13 3.47 -10.44
CA VAL A 21 -0.99 2.65 -9.59
C VAL A 21 -1.69 3.51 -8.53
N VAL A 22 -0.94 4.33 -7.82
CA VAL A 22 -1.50 5.18 -6.76
C VAL A 22 -2.44 6.22 -7.35
N GLU A 23 -2.05 6.88 -8.44
CA GLU A 23 -2.91 7.87 -9.10
C GLU A 23 -4.21 7.24 -9.59
N ARG A 24 -4.16 6.01 -10.11
CA ARG A 24 -5.35 5.30 -10.56
C ARG A 24 -6.32 5.04 -9.41
N VAL A 25 -5.81 4.68 -8.23
CA VAL A 25 -6.65 4.49 -7.05
C VAL A 25 -7.27 5.81 -6.61
N LEU A 26 -6.45 6.87 -6.51
CA LEU A 26 -6.95 8.21 -6.14
C LEU A 26 -8.05 8.67 -7.09
N GLU A 27 -7.83 8.50 -8.38
CA GLU A 27 -8.79 8.86 -9.41
C GLU A 27 -10.08 8.05 -9.29
N GLY A 28 -9.95 6.73 -9.12
CA GLY A 28 -11.12 5.85 -8.97
C GLY A 28 -11.91 6.14 -7.71
N GLU A 29 -11.24 6.59 -6.65
CA GLU A 29 -11.89 6.97 -5.38
C GLU A 29 -12.33 8.45 -5.38
N ARG A 30 -12.07 9.18 -6.45
CA ARG A 30 -12.38 10.60 -6.61
C ARG A 30 -11.76 11.45 -5.50
N ARG A 31 -10.49 11.16 -5.20
CA ARG A 31 -9.75 11.88 -4.16
C ARG A 31 -8.54 12.57 -4.76
N THR A 32 -8.17 13.68 -4.17
CA THR A 32 -6.95 14.42 -4.50
C THR A 32 -6.05 14.47 -3.28
N GLY A 33 -4.77 14.72 -3.49
CA GLY A 33 -3.83 14.87 -2.40
C GLY A 33 -2.44 14.33 -2.71
N LEU A 34 -1.69 14.07 -1.65
CA LEU A 34 -0.31 13.62 -1.72
C LEU A 34 -0.18 12.27 -1.02
N ILE A 35 0.31 11.28 -1.75
CA ILE A 35 0.66 9.98 -1.18
C ILE A 35 2.17 9.79 -1.32
N SER A 36 2.82 9.52 -0.20
CA SER A 36 4.23 9.16 -0.15
C SER A 36 4.32 7.64 -0.07
N VAL A 37 5.07 7.04 -0.97
CA VAL A 37 5.32 5.59 -0.97
C VAL A 37 6.81 5.38 -0.71
N THR A 38 7.12 4.66 0.35
CA THR A 38 8.50 4.35 0.72
C THR A 38 8.70 2.85 0.80
N PHE A 39 9.71 2.37 0.08
CA PHE A 39 10.10 0.96 0.14
C PHE A 39 11.19 0.81 1.19
N LEU A 40 10.94 -0.03 2.19
CA LEU A 40 11.83 -0.23 3.33
C LEU A 40 12.43 -1.63 3.31
N GLY A 41 13.67 -1.72 3.75
CA GLY A 41 14.29 -3.01 4.02
C GLY A 41 13.66 -3.67 5.24
N ARG A 42 14.01 -4.94 5.44
CA ARG A 42 13.47 -5.79 6.50
C ARG A 42 13.60 -5.15 7.89
N GLU A 43 14.80 -4.68 8.24
CA GLU A 43 15.07 -4.16 9.59
C GLU A 43 14.37 -2.82 9.83
N ALA A 44 14.36 -1.93 8.85
CA ALA A 44 13.66 -0.66 8.96
C ALA A 44 12.15 -0.89 9.13
N MET A 45 11.58 -1.84 8.39
CA MET A 45 10.16 -2.17 8.54
C MET A 45 9.87 -2.79 9.89
N ARG A 46 10.76 -3.66 10.39
CA ARG A 46 10.58 -4.25 11.72
C ARG A 46 10.52 -3.16 12.80
N ARG A 47 11.43 -2.18 12.73
CA ARG A 47 11.44 -1.07 13.69
C ARG A 47 10.17 -0.24 13.60
N MET A 48 9.73 0.05 12.40
CA MET A 48 8.51 0.84 12.18
C MET A 48 7.27 0.10 12.71
N ASN A 49 7.18 -1.20 12.45
CA ASN A 49 6.07 -2.02 12.92
C ASN A 49 6.07 -2.13 14.45
N ALA A 50 7.25 -2.23 15.07
CA ALA A 50 7.38 -2.25 16.52
C ALA A 50 6.93 -0.92 17.14
N GLU A 51 7.35 0.20 16.54
CA GLU A 51 7.03 1.54 17.03
C GLU A 51 5.54 1.87 16.90
N HIS A 52 4.93 1.53 15.78
CA HIS A 52 3.55 1.94 15.50
C HIS A 52 2.49 0.89 15.82
N LYS A 53 2.83 -0.38 15.82
CA LYS A 53 1.89 -1.47 16.06
C LYS A 53 2.25 -2.36 17.24
N GLY A 54 3.39 -2.12 17.87
CA GLY A 54 3.85 -2.95 18.98
C GLY A 54 4.29 -4.36 18.58
N ARG A 55 4.50 -4.61 17.31
CA ARG A 55 4.93 -5.92 16.80
C ARG A 55 6.38 -5.85 16.35
N HIS A 56 7.22 -6.72 16.89
CA HIS A 56 8.66 -6.71 16.65
C HIS A 56 9.08 -7.60 15.49
N VAL A 57 8.26 -7.63 14.44
CA VAL A 57 8.52 -8.36 13.21
C VAL A 57 8.25 -7.44 12.02
N PRO A 58 8.90 -7.66 10.88
CA PRO A 58 8.57 -6.89 9.69
C PRO A 58 7.19 -7.29 9.17
N THR A 59 6.50 -6.34 8.55
CA THR A 59 5.23 -6.60 7.86
C THR A 59 5.37 -6.17 6.40
N ASP A 60 4.40 -6.53 5.57
CA ASP A 60 4.43 -6.22 4.14
C ASP A 60 4.10 -4.75 3.85
N VAL A 61 3.11 -4.19 4.53
CA VAL A 61 2.66 -2.81 4.28
C VAL A 61 2.16 -2.16 5.57
N LEU A 62 2.48 -0.88 5.71
CA LEU A 62 1.90 0.01 6.72
C LEU A 62 1.42 1.26 6.02
N ALA A 63 0.25 1.74 6.38
CA ALA A 63 -0.33 2.93 5.79
C ALA A 63 -0.87 3.85 6.87
N PHE A 64 -0.62 5.15 6.71
CA PHE A 64 -1.03 6.17 7.66
C PHE A 64 -1.75 7.30 6.94
N ALA A 65 -2.95 7.62 7.42
CA ALA A 65 -3.70 8.78 6.95
C ALA A 65 -3.29 9.98 7.79
N MET A 66 -2.88 11.06 7.12
CA MET A 66 -2.50 12.30 7.78
C MET A 66 -3.33 13.45 7.21
N GLY A 67 -4.58 13.15 6.87
CA GLY A 67 -5.46 14.12 6.22
C GLY A 67 -5.80 15.31 7.11
N ASP A 68 -6.04 16.44 6.49
CA ASP A 68 -6.36 17.69 7.16
C ASP A 68 -7.85 17.99 7.20
N GLY A 69 -8.67 17.11 6.68
CA GLY A 69 -10.12 17.29 6.66
C GLY A 69 -10.64 18.23 5.59
N ALA A 70 -9.78 18.80 4.76
CA ALA A 70 -10.17 19.77 3.73
C ALA A 70 -10.42 19.11 2.36
N GLY A 71 -10.66 17.81 2.34
CA GLY A 71 -10.88 17.08 1.09
C GLY A 71 -9.62 16.59 0.41
N HIS A 72 -8.44 17.07 0.81
CA HIS A 72 -7.18 16.56 0.34
C HIS A 72 -6.67 15.48 1.26
N VAL A 73 -6.17 14.40 0.68
CA VAL A 73 -5.55 13.34 1.44
C VAL A 73 -4.05 13.60 1.53
N VAL A 74 -3.49 13.43 2.71
CA VAL A 74 -2.05 13.31 2.89
C VAL A 74 -1.83 11.98 3.57
N GLY A 75 -1.09 11.10 2.93
CA GLY A 75 -0.89 9.76 3.48
C GLY A 75 0.48 9.20 3.16
N ASP A 76 0.93 8.28 4.03
CA ASP A 76 2.17 7.55 3.86
C ASP A 76 1.88 6.07 3.72
N VAL A 77 2.53 5.45 2.74
CA VAL A 77 2.46 4.01 2.52
C VAL A 77 3.90 3.48 2.55
N TYR A 78 4.15 2.53 3.45
CA TYR A 78 5.44 1.88 3.58
C TYR A 78 5.31 0.42 3.18
N ILE A 79 6.17 -0.02 2.27
CA ILE A 79 6.14 -1.40 1.75
C ILE A 79 7.50 -2.04 1.96
N CYS A 80 7.50 -3.28 2.41
CA CYS A 80 8.72 -4.08 2.60
C CYS A 80 8.80 -5.14 1.50
N PRO A 81 9.65 -4.93 0.48
CA PRO A 81 9.79 -5.91 -0.61
C PRO A 81 10.23 -7.29 -0.14
N TRP A 82 11.05 -7.35 0.91
CA TRP A 82 11.49 -8.62 1.48
C TRP A 82 10.31 -9.49 1.96
N VAL A 83 9.35 -8.89 2.67
CA VAL A 83 8.15 -9.58 3.11
C VAL A 83 7.22 -9.88 1.92
N ALA A 84 7.05 -8.90 1.02
CA ALA A 84 6.21 -9.05 -0.16
C ALA A 84 6.66 -10.23 -1.02
N GLU A 85 7.97 -10.42 -1.17
CA GLU A 85 8.52 -11.55 -1.93
C GLU A 85 8.16 -12.89 -1.31
N ARG A 86 8.22 -12.98 0.01
CA ARG A 86 7.84 -14.20 0.73
C ARG A 86 6.34 -14.49 0.58
N GLU A 87 5.51 -13.45 0.72
CA GLU A 87 4.07 -13.58 0.55
C GLU A 87 3.69 -13.97 -0.89
N ALA A 88 4.37 -13.39 -1.87
CA ALA A 88 4.14 -13.74 -3.27
C ALA A 88 4.42 -15.22 -3.52
N ARG A 89 5.52 -15.75 -2.97
CA ARG A 89 5.83 -17.17 -3.07
C ARG A 89 4.77 -18.05 -2.38
N ASN A 90 4.34 -17.63 -1.19
CA ASN A 90 3.32 -18.38 -0.44
C ASN A 90 1.98 -18.45 -1.18
N HIS A 91 1.63 -17.38 -1.89
CA HIS A 91 0.37 -17.30 -2.63
C HIS A 91 0.50 -17.76 -4.08
N GLY A 92 1.71 -18.08 -4.53
CA GLY A 92 1.93 -18.52 -5.90
C GLY A 92 1.65 -17.46 -6.95
N VAL A 93 1.92 -16.18 -6.62
CA VAL A 93 1.71 -15.05 -7.54
C VAL A 93 3.05 -14.38 -7.86
N PRO A 94 3.15 -13.68 -9.01
CA PRO A 94 4.36 -12.91 -9.32
C PRO A 94 4.57 -11.79 -8.30
N LEU A 95 5.84 -11.50 -7.98
CA LEU A 95 6.18 -10.40 -7.07
C LEU A 95 5.57 -9.07 -7.53
N ARG A 96 5.64 -8.80 -8.83
CA ARG A 96 5.05 -7.57 -9.38
C ARG A 96 3.57 -7.43 -9.01
N GLN A 97 2.81 -8.51 -9.14
CA GLN A 97 1.38 -8.50 -8.80
C GLN A 97 1.17 -8.26 -7.30
N GLU A 98 1.97 -8.91 -6.45
CA GLU A 98 1.90 -8.71 -5.01
C GLU A 98 2.21 -7.27 -4.62
N LEU A 99 3.25 -6.68 -5.21
CA LEU A 99 3.61 -5.29 -4.94
C LEU A 99 2.50 -4.32 -5.38
N ILE A 100 1.89 -4.56 -6.53
CA ILE A 100 0.75 -3.76 -6.99
C ILE A 100 -0.41 -3.87 -6.01
N ARG A 101 -0.69 -5.08 -5.51
CA ARG A 101 -1.74 -5.31 -4.52
C ARG A 101 -1.48 -4.52 -3.24
N LEU A 102 -0.23 -4.51 -2.77
CA LEU A 102 0.14 -3.77 -1.57
C LEU A 102 0.05 -2.25 -1.76
N LEU A 103 0.40 -1.75 -2.95
CA LEU A 103 0.24 -0.34 -3.28
C LEU A 103 -1.24 0.07 -3.25
N VAL A 104 -2.09 -0.72 -3.87
CA VAL A 104 -3.54 -0.47 -3.88
C VAL A 104 -4.08 -0.53 -2.45
N HIS A 105 -3.75 -1.58 -1.72
CA HIS A 105 -4.21 -1.80 -0.35
C HIS A 105 -3.80 -0.65 0.57
N GLY A 106 -2.52 -0.29 0.54
CA GLY A 106 -2.01 0.80 1.36
C GLY A 106 -2.64 2.15 1.01
N THR A 107 -2.83 2.41 -0.28
CA THR A 107 -3.48 3.64 -0.72
C THR A 107 -4.93 3.71 -0.23
N LEU A 108 -5.69 2.63 -0.35
CA LEU A 108 -7.07 2.59 0.16
C LEU A 108 -7.12 2.83 1.67
N HIS A 109 -6.19 2.25 2.44
CA HIS A 109 -6.11 2.53 3.88
C HIS A 109 -5.76 3.99 4.16
N ALA A 110 -4.83 4.56 3.41
CA ALA A 110 -4.48 5.98 3.56
C ALA A 110 -5.67 6.89 3.25
N LEU A 111 -6.61 6.42 2.43
CA LEU A 111 -7.86 7.12 2.14
C LEU A 111 -8.94 6.91 3.20
N GLY A 112 -8.66 6.13 4.23
CA GLY A 112 -9.59 5.89 5.33
C GLY A 112 -10.45 4.64 5.20
N ARG A 113 -10.23 3.82 4.17
CA ARG A 113 -10.96 2.56 4.06
C ARG A 113 -10.42 1.53 5.02
N THR A 114 -11.30 0.72 5.57
CA THR A 114 -10.94 -0.32 6.54
C THR A 114 -11.54 -1.66 6.12
N HIS A 115 -10.97 -2.72 6.66
CA HIS A 115 -11.49 -4.07 6.50
C HIS A 115 -11.43 -4.80 7.85
N PRO A 116 -12.30 -5.80 8.06
CA PRO A 116 -12.19 -6.62 9.27
C PRO A 116 -10.93 -7.49 9.21
N GLU A 117 -10.47 -7.90 10.38
CA GLU A 117 -9.41 -8.89 10.49
C GLU A 117 -9.97 -10.30 10.34
N GLY A 118 -9.09 -11.25 10.02
CA GLY A 118 -9.45 -12.67 9.94
C GLY A 118 -10.19 -13.04 8.65
N PRO A 119 -11.03 -14.10 8.71
CA PRO A 119 -11.62 -14.67 7.49
C PRO A 119 -12.52 -13.74 6.70
N ASP A 120 -13.13 -12.76 7.35
CA ASP A 120 -14.04 -11.82 6.67
C ASP A 120 -13.31 -10.74 5.88
N ARG A 121 -11.99 -10.66 6.04
CA ARG A 121 -11.16 -9.68 5.33
C ARG A 121 -11.36 -9.77 3.82
N THR A 122 -11.31 -10.97 3.26
CA THR A 122 -11.41 -11.19 1.82
C THR A 122 -12.82 -11.10 1.27
N ARG A 123 -13.81 -10.92 2.15
CA ARG A 123 -15.21 -10.72 1.77
C ARG A 123 -15.64 -9.26 1.92
N SER A 124 -14.75 -8.42 2.42
CA SER A 124 -15.10 -7.01 2.72
C SER A 124 -15.23 -6.18 1.45
N PRO A 125 -15.98 -5.06 1.52
CA PRO A 125 -16.06 -4.12 0.40
C PRO A 125 -14.69 -3.57 0.00
N MET A 126 -13.81 -3.32 0.97
CA MET A 126 -12.46 -2.85 0.68
C MET A 126 -11.68 -3.87 -0.14
N TRP A 127 -11.76 -5.16 0.22
CA TRP A 127 -11.07 -6.20 -0.52
C TRP A 127 -11.56 -6.30 -1.96
N ARG A 128 -12.89 -6.27 -2.16
CA ARG A 128 -13.46 -6.31 -3.51
C ARG A 128 -13.01 -5.12 -4.36
N ARG A 129 -12.96 -3.95 -3.76
CA ARG A 129 -12.49 -2.74 -4.44
C ARG A 129 -11.02 -2.86 -4.80
N GLN A 130 -10.22 -3.32 -3.84
CA GLN A 130 -8.80 -3.58 -4.05
C GLN A 130 -8.57 -4.52 -5.24
N GLU A 131 -9.25 -5.65 -5.27
CA GLU A 131 -9.01 -6.64 -6.32
C GLU A 131 -9.46 -6.16 -7.69
N ARG A 132 -10.44 -5.27 -7.77
CA ARG A 132 -10.80 -4.63 -9.03
C ARG A 132 -9.67 -3.76 -9.58
N TYR A 133 -9.04 -2.97 -8.71
CA TYR A 133 -7.87 -2.18 -9.13
C TYR A 133 -6.71 -3.07 -9.54
N VAL A 134 -6.43 -4.10 -8.76
CA VAL A 134 -5.34 -5.03 -9.07
C VAL A 134 -5.59 -5.70 -10.42
N GLY A 135 -6.80 -6.15 -10.69
CA GLY A 135 -7.15 -6.78 -11.96
C GLY A 135 -6.97 -5.88 -13.16
N ALA A 136 -7.17 -4.57 -12.98
CA ALA A 136 -6.98 -3.60 -14.06
C ALA A 136 -5.53 -3.18 -14.27
N LEU A 137 -4.69 -3.32 -13.25
CA LEU A 137 -3.31 -2.79 -13.25
C LEU A 137 -2.22 -3.85 -13.35
N ALA A 138 -2.51 -5.05 -12.90
CA ALA A 138 -1.51 -6.13 -12.86
C ALA A 138 -1.37 -6.89 -14.18
#